data_cbef6b057f9bcd66016cd97ee8446b17
#
_entry.id   cbef6b057f9bcd66016cd97ee8446b17
#
_cell.length_a   1.000
_cell.length_b   1.000
_cell.length_c   1.000
_cell.angle_alpha   90.00
_cell.angle_beta   90.00
_cell.angle_gamma   90.00
#
_symmetry.space_group_name_H-M   'P 1'
#
loop_
_entity.id
_entity.type
_entity.pdbx_description
1 polymer ?
#
loop_
_entity_poly.entity_id
_entity_poly.type
_entity_poly.pdbx_seq_one_letter_code
_entity_poly.pdbx_strand_id
1 'polypeptide(L)' 'MLPEIRVEVPHTHLTPEALRNLAESFVTRDGTDYGEVEKTLEEKVAALLRQLERGEAAIMYDGTSRSIDIVPRHPSR' A
#
# COMPACT_ATOMS: atom_id res chain seq x y z
N MET A 1 -11.84 -7.98 -25.76
CA MET A 1 -10.85 -7.66 -24.74
C MET A 1 -11.49 -6.88 -23.61
N LEU A 2 -11.28 -7.31 -22.41
CA LEU A 2 -11.87 -6.64 -21.26
C LEU A 2 -10.88 -5.65 -20.68
N PRO A 3 -11.31 -4.45 -20.39
CA PRO A 3 -10.43 -3.50 -19.75
C PRO A 3 -10.13 -3.93 -18.33
N GLU A 4 -8.97 -3.57 -17.90
CA GLU A 4 -8.63 -3.79 -16.52
C GLU A 4 -9.48 -2.90 -15.64
N ILE A 5 -10.02 -3.47 -14.60
CA ILE A 5 -10.81 -2.72 -13.66
C ILE A 5 -9.93 -2.43 -12.47
N ARG A 6 -9.28 -1.29 -12.52
CA ARG A 6 -8.41 -0.85 -11.45
C ARG A 6 -8.92 0.45 -10.91
N VAL A 7 -9.16 0.47 -9.62
CA VAL A 7 -9.74 1.65 -8.99
C VAL A 7 -8.81 2.07 -7.86
N GLU A 8 -8.50 3.35 -7.84
CA GLU A 8 -7.74 3.88 -6.73
C GLU A 8 -8.68 4.08 -5.55
N VAL A 9 -8.29 3.55 -4.41
CA VAL A 9 -9.07 3.65 -3.20
C VAL A 9 -8.40 4.67 -2.30
N PRO A 10 -9.04 5.80 -2.03
CA PRO A 10 -8.44 6.77 -1.12
C PRO A 10 -8.23 6.15 0.25
N HIS A 11 -7.08 6.42 0.83
CA HIS A 11 -6.79 5.84 2.13
C HIS A 11 -7.78 6.34 3.18
N THR A 12 -8.40 7.47 2.94
CA THR A 12 -9.38 7.99 3.88
C THR A 12 -10.67 7.18 3.89
N HIS A 13 -10.86 6.33 2.90
CA HIS A 13 -12.05 5.48 2.88
C HIS A 13 -11.90 4.25 3.75
N LEU A 14 -10.73 4.05 4.31
CA LEU A 14 -10.48 2.91 5.18
C LEU A 14 -10.38 3.40 6.61
N THR A 15 -10.82 2.54 7.53
CA THR A 15 -10.59 2.85 8.93
C THR A 15 -9.10 2.77 9.21
N PRO A 16 -8.63 3.45 10.26
CA PRO A 16 -7.21 3.35 10.60
C PRO A 16 -6.76 1.91 10.82
N GLU A 17 -7.62 1.12 11.42
CA GLU A 17 -7.27 -0.28 11.65
C GLU A 17 -7.16 -1.06 10.35
N ALA A 18 -8.12 -0.86 9.45
CA ALA A 18 -8.08 -1.54 8.17
C ALA A 18 -6.87 -1.11 7.36
N LEU A 19 -6.57 0.18 7.41
CA LEU A 19 -5.44 0.70 6.68
C LEU A 19 -4.14 0.12 7.22
N ARG A 20 -4.03 0.02 8.52
CA ARG A 20 -2.83 -0.56 9.12
C ARG A 20 -2.70 -2.03 8.74
N ASN A 21 -3.81 -2.77 8.78
CA ASN A 21 -3.76 -4.18 8.40
C ASN A 21 -3.33 -4.34 6.95
N LEU A 22 -3.81 -3.48 6.10
CA LEU A 22 -3.41 -3.55 4.69
C LEU A 22 -1.92 -3.28 4.54
N ALA A 23 -1.42 -2.27 5.26
CA ALA A 23 -0.01 -1.93 5.18
C ALA A 23 0.84 -3.07 5.72
N GLU A 24 0.42 -3.68 6.81
CA GLU A 24 1.16 -4.81 7.35
C GLU A 24 1.20 -5.96 6.36
N SER A 25 0.07 -6.22 5.74
CA SER A 25 0.01 -7.30 4.76
C SER A 25 0.94 -7.03 3.59
N PHE A 26 0.96 -5.79 3.15
CA PHE A 26 1.81 -5.43 2.03
C PHE A 26 3.28 -5.58 2.38
N VAL A 27 3.67 -5.09 3.54
CA VAL A 27 5.06 -5.12 3.95
C VAL A 27 5.54 -6.55 4.14
N THR A 28 4.72 -7.38 4.76
CA THR A 28 5.13 -8.76 5.02
C THR A 28 5.07 -9.60 3.78
N ARG A 29 4.13 -9.30 2.88
CA ARG A 29 4.02 -10.09 1.67
C ARG A 29 5.25 -9.95 0.80
N ASP A 30 5.87 -8.80 0.88
CA ASP A 30 7.05 -8.57 0.09
C ASP A 30 8.12 -9.60 0.38
N GLY A 31 8.11 -10.12 1.59
CA GLY A 31 9.03 -11.17 1.94
C GLY A 31 10.48 -10.79 1.87
N THR A 32 10.74 -9.54 1.60
CA THR A 32 12.11 -9.10 1.47
C THR A 32 12.73 -8.99 2.85
N ASP A 33 13.77 -9.71 3.00
CA ASP A 33 14.47 -9.68 4.28
C ASP A 33 15.76 -8.92 4.10
N TYR A 34 15.74 -7.69 4.50
CA TYR A 34 16.94 -6.88 4.42
C TYR A 34 17.75 -7.08 5.69
N GLY A 35 18.59 -8.05 5.68
CA GLY A 35 19.28 -8.40 6.88
C GLY A 35 19.94 -7.22 7.59
N GLU A 36 20.37 -6.24 6.82
CA GLU A 36 21.05 -5.12 7.43
C GLU A 36 20.11 -4.02 7.87
N VAL A 37 18.84 -4.14 7.59
CA VAL A 37 17.92 -3.07 7.93
C VAL A 37 17.41 -3.29 9.34
N GLU A 38 17.45 -2.23 10.11
CA GLU A 38 17.05 -2.32 11.50
C GLU A 38 15.60 -1.97 11.71
N LYS A 39 14.87 -1.67 10.67
CA LYS A 39 13.51 -1.21 10.84
C LYS A 39 12.61 -2.35 11.26
N THR A 40 11.81 -2.07 12.27
CA THR A 40 10.81 -3.03 12.72
C THR A 40 9.62 -3.01 11.77
N LEU A 41 8.76 -4.01 11.93
CA LEU A 41 7.54 -4.04 11.13
C LEU A 41 6.72 -2.77 11.35
N GLU A 42 6.63 -2.31 12.57
CA GLU A 42 5.86 -1.11 12.84
C GLU A 42 6.44 0.10 12.14
N GLU A 43 7.75 0.18 12.09
CA GLU A 43 8.36 1.31 11.41
C GLU A 43 8.10 1.27 9.92
N LYS A 44 8.14 0.09 9.34
CA LYS A 44 7.83 -0.03 7.93
C LYS A 44 6.39 0.31 7.63
N VAL A 45 5.50 -0.13 8.48
CA VAL A 45 4.08 0.19 8.32
C VAL A 45 3.86 1.67 8.46
N ALA A 46 4.49 2.29 9.45
CA ALA A 46 4.32 3.72 9.66
C ALA A 46 4.84 4.51 8.46
N ALA A 47 5.96 4.08 7.90
CA ALA A 47 6.50 4.76 6.74
C ALA A 47 5.55 4.66 5.55
N LEU A 48 4.98 3.48 5.36
CA LEU A 48 4.06 3.29 4.25
C LEU A 48 2.80 4.12 4.44
N LEU A 49 2.27 4.16 5.65
CA LEU A 49 1.10 4.97 5.92
C LEU A 49 1.37 6.44 5.66
N ARG A 50 2.57 6.88 6.00
CA ARG A 50 2.93 8.26 5.75
C ARG A 50 3.00 8.55 4.25
N GLN A 51 3.51 7.60 3.48
CA GLN A 51 3.54 7.78 2.04
C GLN A 51 2.14 7.87 1.47
N LEU A 52 1.22 7.09 2.00
CA LEU A 52 -0.16 7.17 1.53
C LEU A 52 -0.76 8.53 1.86
N GLU A 53 -0.47 9.05 3.04
CA GLU A 53 -1.00 10.35 3.42
C GLU A 53 -0.44 11.46 2.56
N ARG A 54 0.81 11.31 2.14
CA ARG A 54 1.44 12.33 1.32
C ARG A 54 1.10 12.22 -0.15
N GLY A 55 0.42 11.16 -0.53
CA GLY A 55 0.16 10.95 -1.95
C GLY A 55 1.33 10.37 -2.70
N GLU A 56 2.31 9.85 -2.00
CA GLU A 56 3.45 9.22 -2.64
C GLU A 56 3.20 7.75 -2.94
N ALA A 57 2.12 7.22 -2.42
CA ALA A 57 1.69 5.87 -2.71
C ALA A 57 0.18 5.86 -2.83
N ALA A 58 -0.34 4.90 -3.54
CA ALA A 58 -1.77 4.81 -3.76
C ALA A 58 -2.22 3.37 -3.57
N ILE A 59 -3.42 3.23 -3.06
CA ILE A 59 -4.05 1.93 -2.89
C ILE A 59 -4.86 1.66 -4.14
N MET A 60 -4.58 0.54 -4.79
CA MET A 60 -5.28 0.17 -6.01
C MET A 60 -6.03 -1.12 -5.80
N TYR A 61 -7.28 -1.13 -6.19
CA TYR A 61 -8.09 -2.32 -6.13
C TYR A 61 -8.25 -2.86 -7.55
N ASP A 62 -7.90 -4.12 -7.71
CA ASP A 62 -8.04 -4.79 -9.00
C ASP A 62 -9.28 -5.65 -8.95
N GLY A 63 -10.32 -5.21 -9.65
CA GLY A 63 -11.58 -5.93 -9.64
C GLY A 63 -11.51 -7.25 -10.37
N THR A 64 -10.56 -7.39 -11.28
CA THR A 64 -10.44 -8.64 -12.01
C THR A 64 -9.95 -9.76 -11.11
N SER A 65 -8.91 -9.50 -10.36
CA SER A 65 -8.36 -10.51 -9.47
C SER A 65 -8.86 -10.36 -8.05
N ARG A 66 -9.62 -9.31 -7.79
CA ARG A 66 -10.18 -9.05 -6.46
C ARG A 66 -9.07 -8.92 -5.43
N SER A 67 -8.06 -8.19 -5.79
CA SER A 67 -6.95 -8.00 -4.90
C SER A 67 -6.69 -6.52 -4.72
N ILE A 68 -6.07 -6.21 -3.60
CA ILE A 68 -5.70 -4.84 -3.28
C ILE A 68 -4.19 -4.77 -3.25
N ASP A 69 -3.67 -3.71 -3.79
CA ASP A 69 -2.23 -3.53 -3.81
C ASP A 69 -1.91 -2.08 -3.54
N ILE A 70 -0.67 -1.84 -3.19
CA ILE A 70 -0.18 -0.49 -2.96
C ILE A 70 0.92 -0.24 -3.96
N VAL A 71 0.78 0.83 -4.72
CA VAL A 71 1.74 1.14 -5.77
C VAL A 71 2.33 2.51 -5.50
N PRO A 72 3.56 2.70 -5.87
CA PRO A 72 4.16 4.02 -5.72
C PRO A 72 3.54 4.99 -6.69
N ARG A 73 3.43 6.22 -6.24
CA ARG A 73 2.87 7.26 -7.06
C ARG A 73 3.90 8.37 -7.16
N HIS A 74 4.27 8.68 -8.36
CA HIS A 74 5.25 9.73 -8.58
C HIS A 74 4.54 11.05 -8.77
N PRO A 75 4.84 12.02 -7.96
CA PRO A 75 4.24 13.33 -8.18
C PRO A 75 4.72 13.85 -9.50
N SER A 76 3.77 14.23 -10.31
CA SER A 76 4.14 14.79 -11.58
C SER A 76 4.43 16.27 -11.40
N ARG A 77 5.25 16.76 -12.21
CA ARG A 77 5.63 18.13 -12.09
C ARG A 77 5.29 18.97 -13.18
#